data_2b3b53ae6625cec4f6757d181d9b7f92
#
_entry.id   2b3b53ae6625cec4f6757d181d9b7f92
#
_cell.length_a   1.000
_cell.length_b   1.000
_cell.length_c   1.000
_cell.angle_alpha   90.00
_cell.angle_beta   90.00
_cell.angle_gamma   90.00
#
_symmetry.space_group_name_H-M   'P 1'
#
loop_
_entity.id
_entity.type
_entity.pdbx_description
1 polymer ?
#
loop_
_entity_poly.entity_id
_entity_poly.type
_entity_poly.pdbx_seq_one_letter_code
_entity_poly.pdbx_strand_id
1 'polypeptide(L)'
;MARFAPYFLIFLCAFCRSSISEEYQLPQNTDVTFKYSVAGLPFEGKFKVTESKFDVNFRHPVQSVFFVKFDLMESNAGFPLATTAMKQVLDAYKFPNATFESKSVEFSDKKFIVQGFLNIRNVSKPVNLIVTVLEDYNSDSDKIYFSIRARFKRRQFGADGYYPLVRDAIIIEDILTLNKSRE
;
A
#
# COMPACT_ATOMS: atom_id res chain seq x y z
N MET A 1 48.51 -56.28 2.08
CA MET A 1 47.62 -55.84 0.98
C MET A 1 46.51 -54.98 1.52
N ALA A 2 46.67 -53.65 1.54
CA ALA A 2 45.71 -52.71 2.07
C ALA A 2 44.91 -52.10 0.90
N ARG A 3 43.58 -52.29 0.87
CA ARG A 3 42.69 -51.75 -0.15
C ARG A 3 42.23 -50.39 0.33
N PHE A 4 42.66 -49.31 -0.32
CA PHE A 4 42.13 -47.96 -0.17
C PHE A 4 40.82 -47.83 -0.97
N ALA A 5 39.74 -47.44 -0.30
CA ALA A 5 38.48 -47.04 -0.95
C ALA A 5 38.48 -45.51 -1.07
N PRO A 6 38.17 -44.93 -2.23
CA PRO A 6 38.05 -43.50 -2.36
C PRO A 6 36.64 -43.06 -1.92
N TYR A 7 36.59 -42.21 -0.90
CA TYR A 7 35.37 -41.48 -0.51
C TYR A 7 35.07 -40.42 -1.56
N PHE A 8 34.02 -40.67 -2.34
CA PHE A 8 33.47 -39.69 -3.30
C PHE A 8 32.59 -38.68 -2.54
N LEU A 9 33.18 -37.52 -2.22
CA LEU A 9 32.51 -36.41 -1.54
C LEU A 9 31.57 -35.73 -2.55
N ILE A 10 30.28 -36.06 -2.51
CA ILE A 10 29.24 -35.36 -3.30
C ILE A 10 29.03 -33.99 -2.68
N PHE A 11 29.62 -32.97 -3.30
CA PHE A 11 29.39 -31.57 -2.97
C PHE A 11 27.98 -31.18 -3.51
N LEU A 12 26.98 -31.28 -2.62
CA LEU A 12 25.61 -30.85 -2.91
C LEU A 12 25.61 -29.32 -2.94
N CYS A 13 25.87 -28.73 -4.12
CA CYS A 13 25.69 -27.31 -4.35
C CYS A 13 24.19 -26.98 -4.22
N ALA A 14 23.77 -26.53 -3.03
CA ALA A 14 22.47 -25.94 -2.84
C ALA A 14 22.39 -24.66 -3.70
N PHE A 15 21.81 -24.78 -4.89
CA PHE A 15 21.39 -23.62 -5.68
C PHE A 15 20.35 -22.84 -4.88
N CYS A 16 20.82 -21.87 -4.09
CA CYS A 16 19.95 -20.85 -3.53
C CYS A 16 19.39 -20.04 -4.71
N ARG A 17 18.22 -20.42 -5.21
CA ARG A 17 17.49 -19.61 -6.20
C ARG A 17 17.03 -18.36 -5.47
N SER A 18 17.78 -17.29 -5.63
CA SER A 18 17.32 -15.95 -5.24
C SER A 18 16.01 -15.70 -5.97
N SER A 19 14.91 -15.59 -5.24
CA SER A 19 13.66 -15.14 -5.83
C SER A 19 13.85 -13.67 -6.18
N ILE A 20 13.85 -13.35 -7.46
CA ILE A 20 13.99 -11.99 -7.94
C ILE A 20 12.67 -11.30 -7.64
N SER A 21 12.65 -10.52 -6.58
CA SER A 21 11.62 -9.51 -6.30
C SER A 21 12.03 -8.23 -7.01
N GLU A 22 11.09 -7.57 -7.64
CA GLU A 22 11.33 -6.29 -8.31
C GLU A 22 10.80 -5.17 -7.43
N GLU A 23 11.66 -4.20 -7.15
CA GLU A 23 11.30 -3.05 -6.33
C GLU A 23 10.72 -1.95 -7.21
N TYR A 24 9.56 -1.45 -6.80
CA TYR A 24 8.84 -0.33 -7.43
C TYR A 24 8.55 0.73 -6.39
N GLN A 25 8.37 1.95 -6.87
CA GLN A 25 7.96 3.09 -6.05
C GLN A 25 6.99 3.98 -6.80
N LEU A 26 6.18 4.71 -6.06
CA LEU A 26 5.34 5.77 -6.63
C LEU A 26 6.22 6.94 -7.09
N PRO A 27 5.86 7.62 -8.18
CA PRO A 27 6.52 8.86 -8.56
C PRO A 27 6.50 9.88 -7.42
N GLN A 28 7.51 10.74 -7.37
CA GLN A 28 7.52 11.86 -6.43
C GLN A 28 6.25 12.71 -6.61
N ASN A 29 5.74 13.25 -5.51
CA ASN A 29 4.52 14.06 -5.49
C ASN A 29 3.24 13.32 -5.90
N THR A 30 3.19 11.99 -5.79
CA THR A 30 1.96 11.23 -5.98
C THR A 30 0.98 11.54 -4.85
N ASP A 31 -0.28 11.74 -5.23
CA ASP A 31 -1.41 11.80 -4.32
C ASP A 31 -2.27 10.55 -4.49
N VAL A 32 -2.90 10.09 -3.40
CA VAL A 32 -3.88 9.01 -3.43
C VAL A 32 -5.25 9.59 -3.13
N THR A 33 -6.19 9.42 -4.06
CA THR A 33 -7.55 9.93 -3.93
C THR A 33 -8.36 9.12 -2.92
N PHE A 34 -9.05 9.80 -2.02
CA PHE A 34 -10.04 9.22 -1.14
C PHE A 34 -11.41 9.89 -1.30
N LYS A 35 -12.45 9.09 -1.12
CA LYS A 35 -13.84 9.53 -1.17
C LYS A 35 -14.47 9.46 0.20
N TYR A 36 -15.26 10.47 0.54
CA TYR A 36 -16.02 10.56 1.78
C TYR A 36 -17.40 11.21 1.53
N SER A 37 -18.27 11.22 2.53
CA SER A 37 -19.61 11.79 2.36
C SER A 37 -19.95 12.73 3.52
N VAL A 38 -20.52 13.88 3.17
CA VAL A 38 -21.05 14.90 4.10
C VAL A 38 -22.53 15.10 3.81
N ALA A 39 -23.38 14.94 4.81
CA ALA A 39 -24.84 15.04 4.67
C ALA A 39 -25.41 14.18 3.51
N GLY A 40 -24.76 13.05 3.20
CA GLY A 40 -25.15 12.17 2.10
C GLY A 40 -24.55 12.52 0.73
N LEU A 41 -23.93 13.70 0.58
CA LEU A 41 -23.29 14.12 -0.67
C LEU A 41 -21.84 13.59 -0.73
N PRO A 42 -21.38 13.12 -1.89
CA PRO A 42 -20.01 12.64 -2.07
C PRO A 42 -19.04 13.81 -2.24
N PHE A 43 -17.84 13.64 -1.65
CA PHE A 43 -16.69 14.52 -1.78
C PHE A 43 -15.42 13.69 -1.96
N GLU A 44 -14.41 14.33 -2.50
CA GLU A 44 -13.09 13.73 -2.71
C GLU A 44 -12.00 14.59 -2.04
N GLY A 45 -10.97 13.91 -1.57
CA GLY A 45 -9.75 14.51 -1.07
C GLY A 45 -8.55 13.72 -1.55
N LYS A 46 -7.35 14.17 -1.18
CA LYS A 46 -6.09 13.58 -1.58
C LYS A 46 -5.17 13.40 -0.39
N PHE A 47 -4.64 12.20 -0.23
CA PHE A 47 -3.55 11.92 0.69
C PHE A 47 -2.22 12.08 -0.04
N LYS A 48 -1.36 12.94 0.51
CA LYS A 48 -0.01 13.15 -0.02
C LYS A 48 0.90 11.99 0.34
N VAL A 49 1.46 11.30 -0.67
CA VAL A 49 2.44 10.25 -0.44
C VAL A 49 3.82 10.88 -0.26
N THR A 50 4.53 10.48 0.81
CA THR A 50 5.90 10.91 1.10
C THR A 50 6.91 9.79 0.95
N GLU A 51 6.46 8.54 1.14
CA GLU A 51 7.32 7.37 1.01
C GLU A 51 6.49 6.19 0.52
N SER A 52 7.06 5.40 -0.36
CA SER A 52 6.44 4.16 -0.83
C SER A 52 7.51 3.14 -1.18
N LYS A 53 7.21 1.87 -0.87
CA LYS A 53 8.04 0.74 -1.24
C LYS A 53 7.14 -0.43 -1.63
N PHE A 54 7.33 -0.93 -2.84
CA PHE A 54 6.58 -2.05 -3.37
C PHE A 54 7.56 -3.10 -3.91
N ASP A 55 7.80 -4.13 -3.12
CA ASP A 55 8.55 -5.31 -3.56
C ASP A 55 7.56 -6.27 -4.21
N VAL A 56 7.48 -6.26 -5.52
CA VAL A 56 6.49 -7.06 -6.26
C VAL A 56 7.16 -8.30 -6.84
N ASN A 57 6.69 -9.47 -6.41
CA ASN A 57 7.13 -10.75 -6.94
C ASN A 57 6.01 -11.40 -7.76
N PHE A 58 6.03 -11.22 -9.06
CA PHE A 58 5.00 -11.78 -9.96
C PHE A 58 5.06 -13.32 -10.08
N ARG A 59 6.21 -13.94 -9.79
CA ARG A 59 6.37 -15.40 -9.79
C ARG A 59 5.85 -16.03 -8.49
N HIS A 60 6.03 -15.32 -7.38
CA HIS A 60 5.59 -15.73 -6.05
C HIS A 60 4.86 -14.57 -5.35
N PRO A 61 3.65 -14.20 -5.82
CA PRO A 61 2.93 -12.99 -5.38
C PRO A 61 2.73 -12.87 -3.86
N VAL A 62 2.64 -14.01 -3.18
CA VAL A 62 2.52 -14.08 -1.71
C VAL A 62 3.75 -13.52 -0.97
N GLN A 63 4.89 -13.37 -1.66
CA GLN A 63 6.11 -12.77 -1.11
C GLN A 63 6.20 -11.26 -1.35
N SER A 64 5.22 -10.69 -2.06
CA SER A 64 5.20 -9.25 -2.31
C SER A 64 4.94 -8.47 -1.02
N VAL A 65 5.58 -7.30 -0.91
CA VAL A 65 5.47 -6.39 0.24
C VAL A 65 5.06 -5.01 -0.26
N PHE A 66 4.09 -4.40 0.44
CA PHE A 66 3.57 -3.08 0.11
C PHE A 66 3.65 -2.18 1.34
N PHE A 67 4.32 -1.05 1.19
CA PHE A 67 4.41 -0.01 2.21
C PHE A 67 4.14 1.35 1.60
N VAL A 68 3.31 2.16 2.27
CA VAL A 68 3.04 3.55 1.88
C VAL A 68 2.93 4.42 3.14
N LYS A 69 3.53 5.60 3.09
CA LYS A 69 3.44 6.63 4.11
C LYS A 69 2.84 7.90 3.51
N PHE A 70 1.90 8.45 4.24
CA PHE A 70 1.18 9.67 3.88
C PHE A 70 1.51 10.79 4.83
N ASP A 71 1.65 12.01 4.32
CA ASP A 71 1.70 13.24 5.11
C ASP A 71 0.29 13.83 5.23
N LEU A 72 -0.27 13.84 6.43
CA LEU A 72 -1.60 14.35 6.71
C LEU A 72 -1.63 15.89 6.73
N MET A 73 -0.49 16.55 6.95
CA MET A 73 -0.39 18.01 6.92
C MET A 73 -0.40 18.56 5.49
N GLU A 74 0.20 17.83 4.53
CA GLU A 74 0.19 18.14 3.11
C GLU A 74 -1.05 17.61 2.38
N SER A 75 -1.84 16.74 3.04
CA SER A 75 -3.08 16.17 2.50
C SER A 75 -4.24 17.17 2.53
N ASN A 76 -5.23 16.98 1.65
CA ASN A 76 -6.39 17.86 1.56
C ASN A 76 -7.70 17.07 1.40
N ALA A 77 -8.82 17.71 1.76
CA ALA A 77 -10.16 17.14 1.64
C ALA A 77 -11.01 17.87 0.55
N GLY A 78 -10.35 18.36 -0.51
CA GLY A 78 -10.98 18.96 -1.68
C GLY A 78 -11.20 20.47 -1.59
N PHE A 79 -11.51 21.01 -0.40
CA PHE A 79 -11.67 22.45 -0.19
C PHE A 79 -11.18 22.88 1.21
N PRO A 80 -10.85 24.18 1.41
CA PRO A 80 -10.13 24.65 2.61
C PRO A 80 -10.78 24.29 3.94
N LEU A 81 -12.09 24.50 4.07
CA LEU A 81 -12.81 24.22 5.32
C LEU A 81 -12.80 22.72 5.67
N ALA A 82 -13.06 21.86 4.67
CA ALA A 82 -13.01 20.41 4.87
C ALA A 82 -11.58 19.93 5.18
N THR A 83 -10.57 20.54 4.56
CA THR A 83 -9.16 20.25 4.81
C THR A 83 -8.78 20.58 6.26
N THR A 84 -9.21 21.75 6.77
CA THR A 84 -9.00 22.13 8.17
C THR A 84 -9.70 21.15 9.11
N ALA A 85 -10.97 20.82 8.84
CA ALA A 85 -11.73 19.85 9.62
C ALA A 85 -11.07 18.45 9.60
N MET A 86 -10.60 17.99 8.44
CA MET A 86 -9.87 16.72 8.31
C MET A 86 -8.62 16.70 9.21
N LYS A 87 -7.77 17.74 9.13
CA LYS A 87 -6.55 17.84 9.94
C LYS A 87 -6.85 17.84 11.44
N GLN A 88 -7.91 18.50 11.86
CA GLN A 88 -8.37 18.48 13.27
C GLN A 88 -8.86 17.09 13.69
N VAL A 89 -9.71 16.45 12.89
CA VAL A 89 -10.27 15.12 13.18
C VAL A 89 -9.19 14.04 13.21
N LEU A 90 -8.21 14.15 12.31
CA LEU A 90 -7.07 13.24 12.27
C LEU A 90 -5.98 13.59 13.28
N ASP A 91 -6.13 14.71 14.02
CA ASP A 91 -5.11 15.24 14.93
C ASP A 91 -3.73 15.33 14.26
N ALA A 92 -3.72 15.87 13.03
CA ALA A 92 -2.57 15.83 12.12
C ALA A 92 -1.36 16.61 12.68
N TYR A 93 -1.59 17.61 13.54
CA TYR A 93 -0.50 18.34 14.21
C TYR A 93 0.28 17.47 15.19
N LYS A 94 -0.39 16.52 15.84
CA LYS A 94 0.24 15.57 16.76
C LYS A 94 0.70 14.30 16.05
N PHE A 95 -0.05 13.86 15.06
CA PHE A 95 0.19 12.64 14.29
C PHE A 95 0.25 12.99 12.80
N PRO A 96 1.35 13.60 12.31
CA PRO A 96 1.42 14.10 10.94
C PRO A 96 1.44 13.02 9.88
N ASN A 97 1.72 11.77 10.26
CA ASN A 97 1.84 10.67 9.31
C ASN A 97 0.77 9.61 9.52
N ALA A 98 0.31 9.05 8.39
CA ALA A 98 -0.40 7.77 8.36
C ALA A 98 0.42 6.77 7.53
N THR A 99 0.34 5.48 7.87
CA THR A 99 1.09 4.44 7.16
C THR A 99 0.20 3.25 6.86
N PHE A 100 0.42 2.62 5.72
CA PHE A 100 -0.10 1.30 5.40
C PHE A 100 1.06 0.35 5.19
N GLU A 101 0.99 -0.82 5.82
CA GLU A 101 1.98 -1.89 5.71
C GLU A 101 1.26 -3.22 5.46
N SER A 102 1.62 -3.92 4.40
CA SER A 102 1.08 -5.23 4.09
C SER A 102 1.57 -6.28 5.07
N LYS A 103 0.71 -7.27 5.38
CA LYS A 103 1.04 -8.43 6.20
C LYS A 103 0.98 -9.73 5.40
N SER A 104 0.01 -9.83 4.53
CA SER A 104 -0.16 -10.98 3.63
C SER A 104 -0.72 -10.52 2.30
N VAL A 105 -0.35 -11.26 1.27
CA VAL A 105 -0.76 -10.99 -0.10
C VAL A 105 -1.26 -12.30 -0.70
N GLU A 106 -2.43 -12.25 -1.32
CA GLU A 106 -2.98 -13.31 -2.15
C GLU A 106 -3.10 -12.78 -3.57
N PHE A 107 -2.90 -13.64 -4.56
CA PHE A 107 -3.01 -13.25 -5.97
C PHE A 107 -3.92 -14.23 -6.71
N SER A 108 -4.95 -13.69 -7.34
CA SER A 108 -5.87 -14.43 -8.19
C SER A 108 -6.44 -13.50 -9.25
N ASP A 109 -6.60 -13.99 -10.47
CA ASP A 109 -7.26 -13.27 -11.57
C ASP A 109 -6.70 -11.85 -11.83
N LYS A 110 -5.38 -11.70 -11.86
CA LYS A 110 -4.68 -10.41 -12.02
C LYS A 110 -4.93 -9.41 -10.87
N LYS A 111 -5.40 -9.88 -9.72
CA LYS A 111 -5.66 -9.07 -8.54
C LYS A 111 -4.80 -9.53 -7.38
N PHE A 112 -4.19 -8.57 -6.71
CA PHE A 112 -3.60 -8.77 -5.39
C PHE A 112 -4.65 -8.41 -4.34
N ILE A 113 -4.93 -9.33 -3.44
CA ILE A 113 -5.70 -9.05 -2.22
C ILE A 113 -4.67 -8.88 -1.12
N VAL A 114 -4.42 -7.63 -0.75
CA VAL A 114 -3.40 -7.25 0.22
C VAL A 114 -4.08 -7.02 1.55
N GLN A 115 -3.80 -7.87 2.52
CA GLN A 115 -4.20 -7.65 3.90
C GLN A 115 -3.05 -6.94 4.61
N GLY A 116 -3.35 -5.84 5.30
CA GLY A 116 -2.33 -5.06 5.96
C GLY A 116 -2.88 -4.26 7.13
N PHE A 117 -2.02 -3.47 7.73
CA PHE A 117 -2.38 -2.56 8.80
C PHE A 117 -2.29 -1.12 8.34
N LEU A 118 -3.38 -0.40 8.48
CA LEU A 118 -3.42 1.05 8.35
C LEU A 118 -3.24 1.66 9.74
N ASN A 119 -2.26 2.54 9.89
CA ASN A 119 -2.03 3.29 11.12
C ASN A 119 -2.42 4.76 10.90
N ILE A 120 -3.34 5.25 11.70
CA ILE A 120 -3.76 6.66 11.75
C ILE A 120 -3.86 7.06 13.23
N ARG A 121 -3.33 8.21 13.62
CA ARG A 121 -3.34 8.70 15.01
C ARG A 121 -2.74 7.71 16.03
N ASN A 122 -1.69 6.99 15.65
CA ASN A 122 -1.11 5.89 16.44
C ASN A 122 -2.06 4.72 16.73
N VAL A 123 -3.18 4.63 16.01
CA VAL A 123 -4.11 3.50 16.09
C VAL A 123 -3.95 2.65 14.84
N SER A 124 -3.57 1.39 15.01
CA SER A 124 -3.38 0.44 13.91
C SER A 124 -4.60 -0.47 13.79
N LYS A 125 -5.16 -0.58 12.57
CA LYS A 125 -6.31 -1.43 12.27
C LYS A 125 -6.09 -2.22 11.00
N PRO A 126 -6.60 -3.46 10.92
CA PRO A 126 -6.52 -4.24 9.69
C PRO A 126 -7.38 -3.60 8.59
N VAL A 127 -6.82 -3.52 7.38
CA VAL A 127 -7.51 -3.05 6.17
C VAL A 127 -7.12 -3.95 5.02
N ASN A 128 -8.11 -4.28 4.17
CA ASN A 128 -7.89 -5.01 2.94
C ASN A 128 -7.81 -4.02 1.79
N LEU A 129 -6.76 -4.15 0.99
CA LEU A 129 -6.54 -3.40 -0.24
C LEU A 129 -6.65 -4.37 -1.41
N ILE A 130 -7.47 -4.03 -2.40
CA ILE A 130 -7.55 -4.75 -3.68
C ILE A 130 -6.74 -3.95 -4.69
N VAL A 131 -5.73 -4.59 -5.25
CA VAL A 131 -4.85 -4.02 -6.28
C VAL A 131 -5.03 -4.84 -7.54
N THR A 132 -5.46 -4.20 -8.64
CA THR A 132 -5.67 -4.85 -9.93
C THR A 132 -4.63 -4.34 -10.92
N VAL A 133 -3.89 -5.25 -11.53
CA VAL A 133 -2.96 -4.93 -12.62
C VAL A 133 -3.79 -4.61 -13.88
N LEU A 134 -3.62 -3.41 -14.44
CA LEU A 134 -4.45 -2.94 -15.56
C LEU A 134 -3.91 -3.35 -16.93
N GLU A 135 -2.61 -3.59 -17.04
CA GLU A 135 -1.95 -4.00 -18.28
C GLU A 135 -1.29 -5.36 -18.12
N ASP A 136 -1.05 -6.04 -19.24
CA ASP A 136 -0.30 -7.29 -19.22
C ASP A 136 1.15 -6.97 -18.81
N TYR A 137 1.51 -7.46 -17.62
CA TYR A 137 2.83 -7.28 -17.06
C TYR A 137 3.87 -7.99 -17.94
N ASN A 138 4.87 -7.24 -18.36
CA ASN A 138 6.11 -7.76 -18.90
C ASN A 138 7.23 -7.43 -17.92
N SER A 139 8.06 -8.41 -17.54
CA SER A 139 9.18 -8.26 -16.61
C SER A 139 10.19 -7.16 -16.99
N ASP A 140 10.15 -6.70 -18.24
CA ASP A 140 11.01 -5.64 -18.75
C ASP A 140 10.35 -4.23 -18.66
N SER A 141 9.12 -4.15 -18.13
CA SER A 141 8.41 -2.87 -18.05
C SER A 141 8.95 -2.01 -16.90
N ASP A 142 9.46 -0.82 -17.22
CA ASP A 142 9.90 0.19 -16.24
C ASP A 142 8.72 0.78 -15.44
N LYS A 143 7.48 0.57 -15.91
CA LYS A 143 6.25 1.12 -15.31
C LYS A 143 5.16 0.06 -15.27
N ILE A 144 4.39 0.11 -14.21
CA ILE A 144 3.22 -0.75 -14.02
C ILE A 144 2.03 0.12 -13.59
N TYR A 145 0.86 -0.13 -14.19
CA TYR A 145 -0.38 0.57 -13.87
C TYR A 145 -1.28 -0.32 -13.03
N PHE A 146 -1.69 0.21 -11.87
CA PHE A 146 -2.58 -0.49 -10.94
C PHE A 146 -3.81 0.33 -10.64
N SER A 147 -4.96 -0.31 -10.61
CA SER A 147 -6.13 0.22 -9.91
C SER A 147 -6.08 -0.26 -8.46
N ILE A 148 -6.27 0.65 -7.54
CA ILE A 148 -6.36 0.35 -6.10
C ILE A 148 -7.75 0.61 -5.59
N ARG A 149 -8.22 -0.24 -4.66
CA ARG A 149 -9.48 -0.06 -3.95
C ARG A 149 -9.36 -0.53 -2.52
N ALA A 150 -9.72 0.33 -1.57
CA ALA A 150 -9.85 -0.01 -0.16
C ALA A 150 -11.06 0.69 0.46
N ARG A 151 -11.56 0.15 1.56
CA ARG A 151 -12.63 0.78 2.36
C ARG A 151 -12.35 0.54 3.83
N PHE A 152 -12.41 1.61 4.62
CA PHE A 152 -12.27 1.53 6.07
C PHE A 152 -13.20 2.53 6.77
N LYS A 153 -13.34 2.38 8.09
CA LYS A 153 -14.13 3.27 8.93
C LYS A 153 -13.20 4.18 9.71
N ARG A 154 -13.31 5.52 9.52
CA ARG A 154 -12.43 6.50 10.17
C ARG A 154 -12.53 6.47 11.70
N ARG A 155 -13.72 6.18 12.24
CA ARG A 155 -13.97 6.13 13.69
C ARG A 155 -13.21 5.01 14.39
N GLN A 156 -12.82 3.95 13.69
CA GLN A 156 -11.96 2.89 14.24
C GLN A 156 -10.58 3.40 14.67
N PHE A 157 -10.18 4.58 14.16
CA PHE A 157 -8.93 5.26 14.47
C PHE A 157 -9.14 6.43 15.46
N GLY A 158 -10.32 6.52 16.08
CA GLY A 158 -10.68 7.63 16.97
C GLY A 158 -10.93 8.96 16.24
N ALA A 159 -11.14 8.92 14.92
CA ALA A 159 -11.45 10.08 14.09
C ALA A 159 -12.97 10.33 14.07
N ASP A 160 -13.56 10.67 15.23
CA ASP A 160 -15.01 10.73 15.45
C ASP A 160 -15.66 12.09 15.11
N GLY A 161 -14.87 13.14 14.92
CA GLY A 161 -15.35 14.50 14.71
C GLY A 161 -16.37 14.59 13.57
N TYR A 162 -17.36 15.46 13.75
CA TYR A 162 -18.44 15.74 12.78
C TYR A 162 -19.36 14.55 12.43
N TYR A 163 -19.30 13.44 13.19
CA TYR A 163 -20.29 12.37 13.03
C TYR A 163 -21.63 12.78 13.67
N PRO A 164 -22.80 12.49 13.04
CA PRO A 164 -23.01 11.71 11.81
C PRO A 164 -23.01 12.51 10.50
N LEU A 165 -22.79 13.82 10.54
CA LEU A 165 -22.78 14.69 9.35
C LEU A 165 -21.77 14.21 8.31
N VAL A 166 -20.53 13.92 8.76
CA VAL A 166 -19.50 13.26 7.96
C VAL A 166 -19.58 11.76 8.22
N ARG A 167 -19.89 10.99 7.18
CA ARG A 167 -20.02 9.53 7.27
C ARG A 167 -18.74 8.87 7.73
N ASP A 168 -18.89 7.67 8.31
CA ASP A 168 -17.79 6.88 8.86
C ASP A 168 -16.89 6.24 7.79
N ALA A 169 -17.50 5.84 6.66
CA ALA A 169 -16.80 5.15 5.59
C ALA A 169 -15.90 6.10 4.79
N ILE A 170 -14.64 5.73 4.65
CA ILE A 170 -13.67 6.28 3.71
C ILE A 170 -13.39 5.23 2.65
N ILE A 171 -13.38 5.64 1.39
CA ILE A 171 -13.13 4.77 0.24
C ILE A 171 -11.89 5.30 -0.46
N ILE A 172 -10.91 4.45 -0.66
CA ILE A 172 -9.77 4.69 -1.55
C ILE A 172 -10.12 4.06 -2.88
N GLU A 173 -10.03 4.83 -3.95
CA GLU A 173 -10.21 4.34 -5.31
C GLU A 173 -9.39 5.22 -6.25
N ASP A 174 -8.34 4.66 -6.84
CA ASP A 174 -7.42 5.40 -7.68
C ASP A 174 -6.74 4.48 -8.70
N ILE A 175 -6.10 5.09 -9.71
CA ILE A 175 -5.20 4.44 -10.65
C ILE A 175 -3.81 5.01 -10.42
N LEU A 176 -2.87 4.14 -10.05
CA LEU A 176 -1.50 4.50 -9.73
C LEU A 176 -0.54 3.94 -10.77
N THR A 177 0.50 4.71 -11.06
CA THR A 177 1.65 4.25 -11.85
C THR A 177 2.80 4.00 -10.89
N LEU A 178 3.37 2.80 -10.93
CA LEU A 178 4.61 2.49 -10.22
C LEU A 178 5.76 2.54 -11.20
N ASN A 179 6.85 3.16 -10.81
CA ASN A 179 8.12 3.14 -11.55
C ASN A 179 9.04 2.11 -10.89
N LYS A 180 9.76 1.33 -11.72
CA LYS A 180 10.78 0.43 -11.23
C LYS A 180 11.90 1.24 -10.56
N SER A 181 12.26 0.87 -9.34
CA SER A 181 13.40 1.49 -8.66
C SER A 181 14.67 1.15 -9.43
N ARG A 182 15.44 2.16 -9.81
CA ARG A 182 16.79 1.96 -10.37
C ARG A 182 17.76 1.99 -9.20
N GLU A 183 18.46 0.87 -9.00
CA GLU A 183 19.64 0.84 -8.11
C GLU A 183 20.71 1.83 -8.57
#